data_798170f9a89214ca80c8cee27ff9eae4
#
_entry.id   798170f9a89214ca80c8cee27ff9eae4
#
_cell.length_a   1.000
_cell.length_b   1.000
_cell.length_c   1.000
_cell.angle_alpha   90.00
_cell.angle_beta   90.00
_cell.angle_gamma   90.00
#
_symmetry.space_group_name_H-M   'P 1'
#
loop_
_entity.id
_entity.type
_entity.pdbx_description
1 polymer ?
#
loop_
_entity_poly.entity_id
_entity_poly.type
_entity_poly.pdbx_seq_one_letter_code
_entity_poly.pdbx_strand_id
1 'polypeptide(L)'
;EKSTGSLGFGFGFSTTDQFLADISVNEANLLGRGQDISLALTVASRRQQIDLSFTEPYFLNRNIAAGFDIFTIRNDLQDQSSFSESSRGFSLRAGLPLAERLSMSFSYTLRRDTGKDIGVDASSFVRQQEGSRTISAVGYAVLLDRRDDSFFPTEGYSVRVSQEFAGLGGTVRYLR
;
A
#
# COMPACT_ATOMS: atom_id res chain seq x y z
N GLU A 1 9.49 -31.22 -0.04
CA GLU A 1 9.47 -29.73 0.06
C GLU A 1 8.02 -29.29 0.01
N LYS A 2 7.57 -28.51 1.00
CA LYS A 2 6.18 -28.05 1.05
C LYS A 2 6.03 -26.80 0.17
N SER A 3 5.02 -26.77 -0.69
CA SER A 3 4.73 -25.57 -1.50
C SER A 3 4.45 -24.39 -0.58
N THR A 4 5.13 -23.27 -0.82
CA THR A 4 4.98 -21.98 -0.12
C THR A 4 4.18 -20.99 -0.94
N GLY A 5 3.87 -21.35 -2.20
CA GLY A 5 3.06 -20.56 -3.11
C GLY A 5 1.55 -20.78 -2.92
N SER A 6 0.79 -19.73 -3.08
CA SER A 6 -0.67 -19.75 -3.13
C SER A 6 -1.19 -18.96 -4.32
N LEU A 7 -2.28 -19.47 -4.90
CA LEU A 7 -3.01 -18.83 -5.99
C LEU A 7 -4.46 -18.68 -5.55
N GLY A 8 -4.97 -17.46 -5.55
CA GLY A 8 -6.32 -17.12 -5.18
C GLY A 8 -7.12 -16.59 -6.37
N PHE A 9 -8.39 -16.98 -6.44
CA PHE A 9 -9.37 -16.43 -7.35
C PHE A 9 -10.60 -16.04 -6.57
N GLY A 10 -11.11 -14.84 -6.80
CA GLY A 10 -12.34 -14.34 -6.23
C GLY A 10 -13.26 -13.80 -7.31
N PHE A 11 -14.56 -14.05 -7.14
CA PHE A 11 -15.60 -13.44 -7.97
C PHE A 11 -16.70 -12.94 -7.07
N GLY A 12 -17.19 -11.76 -7.35
CA GLY A 12 -18.23 -11.14 -6.56
C GLY A 12 -19.11 -10.20 -7.37
N PHE A 13 -20.19 -9.78 -6.74
CA PHE A 13 -21.06 -8.74 -7.24
C PHE A 13 -21.36 -7.76 -6.11
N SER A 14 -21.19 -6.49 -6.38
CA SER A 14 -21.47 -5.40 -5.46
C SER A 14 -22.40 -4.39 -6.13
N THR A 15 -23.21 -3.71 -5.36
CA THR A 15 -24.06 -2.62 -5.88
C THR A 15 -23.23 -1.42 -6.34
N THR A 16 -22.02 -1.26 -5.83
CA THR A 16 -21.10 -0.15 -6.15
C THR A 16 -20.22 -0.49 -7.35
N ASP A 17 -19.52 -1.63 -7.30
CA ASP A 17 -18.53 -2.02 -8.30
C ASP A 17 -19.09 -2.97 -9.37
N GLN A 18 -20.36 -3.37 -9.23
CA GLN A 18 -21.02 -4.35 -10.06
C GLN A 18 -20.27 -5.70 -10.05
N PHE A 19 -19.84 -6.21 -11.20
CA PHE A 19 -19.03 -7.41 -11.27
C PHE A 19 -17.61 -7.12 -10.79
N LEU A 20 -17.06 -8.02 -9.97
CA LEU A 20 -15.71 -7.99 -9.42
C LEU A 20 -15.03 -9.32 -9.66
N ALA A 21 -13.80 -9.30 -10.11
CA ALA A 21 -12.92 -10.45 -10.18
C ALA A 21 -11.57 -10.10 -9.56
N ASP A 22 -11.07 -10.98 -8.70
CA ASP A 22 -9.77 -10.87 -8.06
C ASP A 22 -8.91 -12.08 -8.41
N ILE A 23 -7.64 -11.82 -8.69
CA ILE A 23 -6.61 -12.84 -8.86
C ILE A 23 -5.46 -12.45 -7.95
N SER A 24 -4.99 -13.38 -7.14
CA SER A 24 -3.82 -13.17 -6.30
C SER A 24 -2.84 -14.33 -6.39
N VAL A 25 -1.57 -13.99 -6.46
CA VAL A 25 -0.45 -14.93 -6.42
C VAL A 25 0.45 -14.50 -5.28
N ASN A 26 0.76 -15.42 -4.39
CA ASN A 26 1.66 -15.16 -3.28
C ASN A 26 2.66 -16.32 -3.15
N GLU A 27 3.93 -16.00 -3.02
CA GLU A 27 5.03 -16.95 -2.77
C GLU A 27 5.89 -16.43 -1.62
N ALA A 28 5.84 -17.15 -0.50
CA ALA A 28 6.52 -16.74 0.74
C ALA A 28 7.98 -17.24 0.85
N ASN A 29 8.45 -18.01 -0.09
CA ASN A 29 9.82 -18.54 -0.09
C ASN A 29 10.38 -18.60 -1.51
N LEU A 30 10.38 -17.47 -2.18
CA LEU A 30 10.83 -17.35 -3.56
C LEU A 30 12.26 -17.91 -3.73
N LEU A 31 12.39 -18.90 -4.61
CA LEU A 31 13.65 -19.59 -4.89
C LEU A 31 14.35 -20.19 -3.64
N GLY A 32 13.59 -20.50 -2.59
CA GLY A 32 14.13 -21.07 -1.35
C GLY A 32 14.92 -20.07 -0.48
N ARG A 33 14.76 -18.78 -0.70
CA ARG A 33 15.51 -17.71 0.00
C ARG A 33 14.73 -17.02 1.10
N GLY A 34 13.50 -17.47 1.38
CA GLY A 34 12.61 -16.81 2.34
C GLY A 34 12.11 -15.45 1.89
N GLN A 35 12.30 -15.09 0.63
CA GLN A 35 11.77 -13.84 0.05
C GLN A 35 10.27 -14.00 -0.21
N ASP A 36 9.52 -12.95 0.09
CA ASP A 36 8.09 -12.89 -0.17
C ASP A 36 7.81 -12.04 -1.40
N ILE A 37 7.01 -12.58 -2.33
CA ILE A 37 6.49 -11.84 -3.46
C ILE A 37 4.98 -12.05 -3.55
N SER A 38 4.24 -10.98 -3.71
CA SER A 38 2.80 -11.02 -3.93
C SER A 38 2.38 -10.15 -5.10
N LEU A 39 1.47 -10.66 -5.90
CA LEU A 39 0.81 -9.95 -6.98
C LEU A 39 -0.70 -10.07 -6.78
N ALA A 40 -1.40 -8.94 -6.72
CA ALA A 40 -2.84 -8.88 -6.67
C ALA A 40 -3.38 -8.07 -7.84
N LEU A 41 -4.38 -8.61 -8.50
CA LEU A 41 -5.10 -8.00 -9.62
C LEU A 41 -6.59 -7.97 -9.27
N THR A 42 -7.17 -6.79 -9.24
CA THR A 42 -8.61 -6.61 -9.09
C THR A 42 -9.16 -5.94 -10.34
N VAL A 43 -10.18 -6.56 -10.93
CA VAL A 43 -10.91 -6.02 -12.07
C VAL A 43 -12.39 -5.99 -11.72
N ALA A 44 -12.95 -4.81 -11.66
CA ALA A 44 -14.36 -4.56 -11.50
C ALA A 44 -14.83 -3.58 -12.58
N SER A 45 -16.13 -3.42 -12.75
CA SER A 45 -16.68 -2.51 -13.76
C SER A 45 -16.23 -1.08 -13.58
N ARG A 46 -15.99 -0.66 -12.32
CA ARG A 46 -15.60 0.71 -11.96
C ARG A 46 -14.23 0.82 -11.30
N ARG A 47 -13.56 -0.32 -11.05
CA ARG A 47 -12.26 -0.35 -10.38
C ARG A 47 -11.32 -1.30 -11.09
N GLN A 48 -10.11 -0.84 -11.32
CA GLN A 48 -8.98 -1.65 -11.77
C GLN A 48 -7.80 -1.39 -10.85
N GLN A 49 -7.21 -2.46 -10.31
CA GLN A 49 -6.11 -2.35 -9.39
C GLN A 49 -5.08 -3.44 -9.68
N ILE A 50 -3.81 -3.06 -9.64
CA ILE A 50 -2.66 -3.95 -9.72
C ILE A 50 -1.74 -3.58 -8.56
N ASP A 51 -1.39 -4.56 -7.74
CA ASP A 51 -0.45 -4.42 -6.66
C ASP A 51 0.62 -5.51 -6.78
N LEU A 52 1.87 -5.10 -6.82
CA LEU A 52 3.03 -5.97 -6.73
C LEU A 52 3.82 -5.59 -5.50
N SER A 53 4.08 -6.55 -4.63
CA SER A 53 4.89 -6.38 -3.42
C SER A 53 6.01 -7.41 -3.38
N PHE A 54 7.20 -6.97 -2.98
CA PHE A 54 8.35 -7.83 -2.74
C PHE A 54 8.97 -7.48 -1.40
N THR A 55 9.39 -8.50 -0.64
CA THR A 55 10.08 -8.31 0.64
C THR A 55 11.24 -9.30 0.77
N GLU A 56 12.42 -8.79 1.03
CA GLU A 56 13.61 -9.52 1.44
C GLU A 56 13.74 -9.38 2.97
N PRO A 57 13.52 -10.44 3.76
CA PRO A 57 13.56 -10.37 5.23
C PRO A 57 14.95 -10.19 5.82
N TYR A 58 16.01 -10.57 5.09
CA TYR A 58 17.40 -10.51 5.55
C TYR A 58 18.29 -9.74 4.58
N PHE A 59 17.91 -8.50 4.31
CA PHE A 59 18.62 -7.65 3.35
C PHE A 59 20.09 -7.48 3.72
N LEU A 60 20.96 -7.77 2.76
CA LEU A 60 22.43 -7.81 2.92
C LEU A 60 22.90 -8.77 4.04
N ASN A 61 22.21 -9.89 4.24
CA ASN A 61 22.47 -10.87 5.30
C ASN A 61 22.40 -10.25 6.72
N ARG A 62 21.59 -9.23 6.89
CA ARG A 62 21.33 -8.59 8.19
C ARG A 62 19.87 -8.77 8.56
N ASN A 63 19.54 -8.64 9.83
CA ASN A 63 18.18 -8.63 10.32
C ASN A 63 17.48 -7.30 9.99
N ILE A 64 17.38 -7.01 8.70
CA ILE A 64 16.72 -5.84 8.11
C ILE A 64 15.79 -6.37 7.05
N ALA A 65 14.50 -6.19 7.23
CA ALA A 65 13.53 -6.46 6.18
C ALA A 65 13.51 -5.27 5.22
N ALA A 66 13.75 -5.51 3.94
CA ALA A 66 13.66 -4.48 2.91
C ALA A 66 12.71 -4.93 1.80
N GLY A 67 11.96 -4.02 1.22
CA GLY A 67 11.00 -4.35 0.19
C GLY A 67 10.60 -3.16 -0.66
N PHE A 68 9.88 -3.47 -1.72
CA PHE A 68 9.25 -2.48 -2.55
C PHE A 68 7.82 -2.89 -2.92
N ASP A 69 7.01 -1.89 -3.20
CA ASP A 69 5.65 -2.05 -3.73
C ASP A 69 5.52 -1.23 -5.00
N ILE A 70 4.83 -1.78 -6.00
CA ILE A 70 4.42 -1.07 -7.21
C ILE A 70 2.92 -1.21 -7.31
N PHE A 71 2.22 -0.11 -7.49
CA PHE A 71 0.77 -0.13 -7.54
C PHE A 71 0.21 0.79 -8.61
N THR A 72 -0.93 0.39 -9.15
CA THR A 72 -1.79 1.26 -9.95
C THR A 72 -3.24 0.97 -9.61
N ILE A 73 -3.99 2.03 -9.36
CA ILE A 73 -5.41 2.00 -9.02
C ILE A 73 -6.12 2.98 -9.96
N ARG A 74 -7.19 2.54 -10.57
CA ARG A 74 -8.11 3.38 -11.33
C ARG A 74 -9.52 3.16 -10.80
N ASN A 75 -10.18 4.23 -10.41
CA ASN A 75 -11.56 4.24 -9.98
C ASN A 75 -12.37 5.14 -10.92
N ASP A 76 -13.43 4.60 -11.48
CA ASP A 76 -14.44 5.35 -12.23
C ASP A 76 -15.62 5.63 -11.30
N LEU A 77 -15.73 6.86 -10.86
CA LEU A 77 -16.75 7.35 -9.94
C LEU A 77 -17.75 8.29 -10.63
N GLN A 78 -17.85 8.21 -11.97
CA GLN A 78 -18.69 9.14 -12.77
C GLN A 78 -20.14 9.15 -12.29
N ASP A 79 -20.73 7.99 -12.05
CA ASP A 79 -22.14 7.87 -11.63
C ASP A 79 -22.40 8.31 -10.19
N GLN A 80 -21.37 8.37 -9.33
CA GLN A 80 -21.52 8.67 -7.90
C GLN A 80 -21.07 10.08 -7.54
N SER A 81 -20.03 10.57 -8.19
CA SER A 81 -19.33 11.79 -7.80
C SER A 81 -18.87 12.63 -8.98
N SER A 82 -19.26 12.24 -10.22
CA SER A 82 -18.94 12.95 -11.47
C SER A 82 -17.46 13.19 -11.69
N PHE A 83 -16.60 12.21 -11.35
CA PHE A 83 -15.18 12.25 -11.65
C PHE A 83 -14.57 10.83 -11.73
N SER A 84 -13.41 10.73 -12.36
CA SER A 84 -12.58 9.52 -12.36
C SER A 84 -11.24 9.83 -11.73
N GLU A 85 -10.70 8.90 -10.94
CA GLU A 85 -9.38 9.06 -10.36
C GLU A 85 -8.45 7.88 -10.71
N SER A 86 -7.18 8.18 -10.82
CA SER A 86 -6.15 7.18 -11.03
C SER A 86 -4.95 7.52 -10.15
N SER A 87 -4.45 6.52 -9.44
CA SER A 87 -3.26 6.60 -8.62
C SER A 87 -2.27 5.55 -9.09
N ARG A 88 -1.01 5.93 -9.28
CA ARG A 88 0.07 5.01 -9.62
C ARG A 88 1.36 5.42 -8.93
N GLY A 89 2.13 4.45 -8.52
CA GLY A 89 3.36 4.77 -7.81
C GLY A 89 4.15 3.54 -7.41
N PHE A 90 5.20 3.82 -6.67
CA PHE A 90 5.97 2.81 -5.98
C PHE A 90 6.31 3.26 -4.57
N SER A 91 6.57 2.30 -3.70
CA SER A 91 7.09 2.52 -2.36
C SER A 91 8.32 1.66 -2.12
N LEU A 92 9.27 2.19 -1.38
CA LEU A 92 10.39 1.44 -0.80
C LEU A 92 10.17 1.34 0.70
N ARG A 93 10.45 0.19 1.27
CA ARG A 93 10.27 -0.09 2.69
C ARG A 93 11.52 -0.68 3.29
N ALA A 94 11.86 -0.28 4.51
CA ALA A 94 12.88 -0.95 5.32
C ALA A 94 12.40 -1.02 6.77
N GLY A 95 12.57 -2.18 7.39
CA GLY A 95 12.23 -2.42 8.79
C GLY A 95 13.38 -3.09 9.51
N LEU A 96 13.67 -2.63 10.71
CA LEU A 96 14.75 -3.20 11.52
C LEU A 96 14.34 -3.25 13.00
N PRO A 97 14.66 -4.36 13.70
CA PRO A 97 14.58 -4.41 15.15
C PRO A 97 15.72 -3.58 15.74
N LEU A 98 15.40 -2.63 16.61
CA LEU A 98 16.38 -1.86 17.38
C LEU A 98 16.72 -2.57 18.70
N ALA A 99 15.73 -3.27 19.27
CA ALA A 99 15.84 -4.09 20.47
C ALA A 99 14.75 -5.16 20.44
N GLU A 100 14.75 -6.06 21.42
CA GLU A 100 13.81 -7.20 21.49
C GLU A 100 12.33 -6.81 21.34
N ARG A 101 11.95 -5.64 21.86
CA ARG A 101 10.56 -5.14 21.86
C ARG A 101 10.40 -3.78 21.18
N LEU A 102 11.42 -3.35 20.46
CA LEU A 102 11.47 -2.05 19.79
C LEU A 102 11.86 -2.24 18.33
N SER A 103 11.02 -1.81 17.42
CA SER A 103 11.29 -1.85 16.00
C SER A 103 11.12 -0.48 15.36
N MET A 104 11.83 -0.25 14.27
CA MET A 104 11.75 0.95 13.46
C MET A 104 11.52 0.59 12.00
N SER A 105 10.69 1.34 11.33
CA SER A 105 10.48 1.20 9.88
C SER A 105 10.62 2.54 9.20
N PHE A 106 11.12 2.48 7.97
CA PHE A 106 11.24 3.60 7.04
C PHE A 106 10.45 3.30 5.78
N SER A 107 9.89 4.33 5.19
CA SER A 107 9.24 4.23 3.89
C SER A 107 9.57 5.45 3.03
N TYR A 108 9.66 5.21 1.73
CA TYR A 108 9.65 6.25 0.72
C TYR A 108 8.58 5.92 -0.30
N THR A 109 7.70 6.85 -0.58
CA THR A 109 6.63 6.67 -1.55
C THR A 109 6.68 7.77 -2.60
N LEU A 110 6.73 7.38 -3.87
CA LEU A 110 6.51 8.26 -5.01
C LEU A 110 5.22 7.85 -5.70
N ARG A 111 4.23 8.74 -5.68
CA ARG A 111 2.89 8.48 -6.20
C ARG A 111 2.41 9.65 -7.06
N ARG A 112 1.76 9.34 -8.15
CA ARG A 112 1.05 10.31 -8.99
C ARG A 112 -0.44 10.01 -8.96
N ASP A 113 -1.19 10.96 -8.43
CA ASP A 113 -2.64 10.95 -8.44
C ASP A 113 -3.14 11.84 -9.55
N THR A 114 -4.14 11.38 -10.30
CA THR A 114 -4.73 12.13 -11.42
C THR A 114 -6.24 12.06 -11.31
N GLY A 115 -6.88 13.23 -11.18
CA GLY A 115 -8.32 13.40 -11.28
C GLY A 115 -8.69 13.87 -12.69
N LYS A 116 -9.65 13.20 -13.32
CA LYS A 116 -10.11 13.47 -14.68
C LYS A 116 -11.64 13.40 -14.77
N ASP A 117 -12.14 13.93 -15.91
CA ASP A 117 -13.55 13.83 -16.27
C ASP A 117 -14.48 14.41 -15.21
N ILE A 118 -14.09 15.54 -14.62
CA ILE A 118 -14.84 16.20 -13.56
C ILE A 118 -16.04 16.90 -14.17
N GLY A 119 -17.24 16.43 -13.82
CA GLY A 119 -18.50 17.00 -14.29
C GLY A 119 -18.70 18.44 -13.85
N VAL A 120 -19.43 19.21 -14.66
CA VAL A 120 -19.75 20.61 -14.36
C VAL A 120 -20.54 20.79 -13.06
N ASP A 121 -21.27 19.75 -12.66
CA ASP A 121 -22.08 19.72 -11.42
C ASP A 121 -21.28 19.24 -10.21
N ALA A 122 -19.99 18.90 -10.38
CA ALA A 122 -19.12 18.49 -9.28
C ALA A 122 -18.92 19.63 -8.29
N SER A 123 -18.77 19.30 -7.00
CA SER A 123 -18.52 20.28 -5.95
C SER A 123 -17.22 21.06 -6.21
N SER A 124 -17.13 22.29 -5.68
CA SER A 124 -15.91 23.10 -5.79
C SER A 124 -14.67 22.39 -5.26
N PHE A 125 -14.82 21.56 -4.24
CA PHE A 125 -13.75 20.76 -3.66
C PHE A 125 -13.25 19.68 -4.65
N VAL A 126 -14.15 18.98 -5.34
CA VAL A 126 -13.81 17.99 -6.38
C VAL A 126 -13.14 18.66 -7.57
N ARG A 127 -13.65 19.82 -8.02
CA ARG A 127 -13.04 20.59 -9.12
C ARG A 127 -11.61 21.05 -8.81
N GLN A 128 -11.28 21.35 -7.56
CA GLN A 128 -9.92 21.68 -7.16
C GLN A 128 -8.97 20.46 -7.22
N GLN A 129 -9.50 19.25 -7.34
CA GLN A 129 -8.71 18.03 -7.49
C GLN A 129 -8.43 17.65 -8.94
N GLU A 130 -8.90 18.44 -9.91
CA GLU A 130 -8.61 18.24 -11.32
C GLU A 130 -7.12 18.35 -11.61
N GLY A 131 -6.66 17.49 -12.52
CA GLY A 131 -5.26 17.45 -12.95
C GLY A 131 -4.44 16.37 -12.25
N SER A 132 -3.14 16.54 -12.29
CA SER A 132 -2.20 15.56 -11.73
C SER A 132 -1.42 16.14 -10.57
N ARG A 133 -1.30 15.36 -9.50
CA ARG A 133 -0.49 15.68 -8.32
C ARG A 133 0.55 14.59 -8.12
N THR A 134 1.78 15.00 -7.86
CA THR A 134 2.87 14.09 -7.53
C THR A 134 3.17 14.22 -6.04
N ILE A 135 3.09 13.11 -5.35
CA ILE A 135 3.41 12.98 -3.92
C ILE A 135 4.73 12.24 -3.82
N SER A 136 5.73 12.87 -3.23
CA SER A 136 7.00 12.27 -2.88
C SER A 136 7.18 12.43 -1.38
N ALA A 137 7.04 11.31 -0.65
CA ALA A 137 6.97 11.30 0.80
C ALA A 137 7.97 10.33 1.42
N VAL A 138 8.58 10.75 2.51
CA VAL A 138 9.39 9.90 3.39
C VAL A 138 8.66 9.75 4.71
N GLY A 139 8.59 8.53 5.21
CA GLY A 139 7.99 8.21 6.48
C GLY A 139 8.90 7.39 7.37
N TYR A 140 8.69 7.49 8.67
CA TYR A 140 9.23 6.54 9.63
C TYR A 140 8.17 6.19 10.69
N ALA A 141 8.32 5.02 11.28
CA ALA A 141 7.55 4.62 12.43
C ALA A 141 8.43 3.87 13.41
N VAL A 142 8.22 4.13 14.69
CA VAL A 142 8.84 3.41 15.81
C VAL A 142 7.73 2.72 16.57
N LEU A 143 7.88 1.43 16.80
CA LEU A 143 6.94 0.59 17.52
C LEU A 143 7.64 -0.01 18.74
N LEU A 144 7.15 0.34 19.93
CA LEU A 144 7.45 -0.34 21.17
C LEU A 144 6.29 -1.29 21.49
N ASP A 145 6.54 -2.60 21.50
CA ASP A 145 5.53 -3.60 21.81
C ASP A 145 5.96 -4.40 23.05
N ARG A 146 5.25 -4.16 24.15
CA ARG A 146 5.44 -4.80 25.45
C ARG A 146 4.26 -5.67 25.85
N ARG A 147 3.44 -6.10 24.89
CA ARG A 147 2.37 -7.05 25.13
C ARG A 147 2.94 -8.43 25.37
N ASP A 148 2.26 -9.21 26.19
CA ASP A 148 2.57 -10.61 26.45
C ASP A 148 2.38 -11.48 25.21
N ASP A 149 1.33 -11.25 24.44
CA ASP A 149 1.03 -11.90 23.16
C ASP A 149 0.63 -10.86 22.10
N SER A 150 1.05 -11.07 20.84
CA SER A 150 0.76 -10.16 19.74
C SER A 150 -0.64 -10.36 19.16
N PHE A 151 -1.20 -11.58 19.28
CA PHE A 151 -2.51 -11.94 18.72
C PHE A 151 -3.64 -11.86 19.75
N PHE A 152 -3.38 -12.35 20.97
CA PHE A 152 -4.34 -12.38 22.08
C PHE A 152 -3.74 -11.74 23.33
N PRO A 153 -3.49 -10.42 23.33
CA PRO A 153 -2.85 -9.77 24.46
C PRO A 153 -3.76 -9.78 25.68
N THR A 154 -3.24 -10.24 26.80
CA THR A 154 -3.92 -10.18 28.10
C THR A 154 -3.27 -9.16 29.04
N GLU A 155 -2.00 -8.84 28.81
CA GLU A 155 -1.26 -7.86 29.60
C GLU A 155 -0.29 -7.06 28.73
N GLY A 156 0.14 -5.91 29.21
CA GLY A 156 1.11 -5.05 28.57
C GLY A 156 0.51 -3.94 27.72
N TYR A 157 1.33 -3.33 26.91
CA TYR A 157 0.95 -2.20 26.04
C TYR A 157 1.79 -2.15 24.77
N SER A 158 1.28 -1.48 23.77
CA SER A 158 2.02 -1.15 22.57
C SER A 158 1.88 0.34 22.26
N VAL A 159 3.00 0.97 21.88
CA VAL A 159 3.05 2.39 21.49
C VAL A 159 3.68 2.49 20.12
N ARG A 160 2.97 3.12 19.19
CA ARG A 160 3.46 3.41 17.85
C ARG A 160 3.50 4.92 17.65
N VAL A 161 4.68 5.41 17.25
CA VAL A 161 4.88 6.79 16.83
C VAL A 161 5.29 6.76 15.37
N SER A 162 4.61 7.51 14.52
CA SER A 162 4.91 7.59 13.10
C SER A 162 4.84 9.03 12.62
N GLN A 163 5.70 9.36 11.65
CA GLN A 163 5.70 10.64 10.97
C GLN A 163 5.92 10.43 9.47
N GLU A 164 5.25 11.23 8.67
CA GLU A 164 5.42 11.25 7.22
C GLU A 164 5.54 12.68 6.74
N PHE A 165 6.57 12.93 5.95
CA PHE A 165 6.85 14.22 5.31
C PHE A 165 6.78 14.08 3.79
N ALA A 166 5.91 14.86 3.16
CA ALA A 166 5.86 14.99 1.70
C ALA A 166 6.37 16.36 1.26
N GLY A 167 7.10 16.37 0.14
CA GLY A 167 7.65 17.61 -0.42
C GLY A 167 9.02 17.45 -1.09
N LEU A 168 9.54 16.23 -1.20
CA LEU A 168 10.83 15.94 -1.82
C LEU A 168 10.69 15.82 -3.35
N GLY A 169 10.53 16.96 -4.06
CA GLY A 169 10.38 16.98 -5.52
C GLY A 169 8.96 16.69 -6.02
N GLY A 170 7.97 16.53 -5.13
CA GLY A 170 6.54 16.43 -5.47
C GLY A 170 5.85 17.78 -5.57
N THR A 171 4.60 17.77 -6.04
CA THR A 171 3.75 18.97 -6.09
C THR A 171 2.96 19.18 -4.79
N VAL A 172 2.92 18.18 -3.91
CA VAL A 172 2.19 18.19 -2.65
C VAL A 172 3.16 18.25 -1.48
N ARG A 173 2.84 19.07 -0.48
CA ARG A 173 3.64 19.22 0.75
C ARG A 173 2.75 19.05 1.96
N TYR A 174 3.12 18.16 2.87
CA TYR A 174 2.48 17.98 4.17
C TYR A 174 3.42 17.33 5.18
N LEU A 175 3.10 17.49 6.45
CA LEU A 175 3.64 16.72 7.58
C LEU A 175 2.45 16.06 8.28
N ARG A 176 2.55 14.77 8.49
CA ARG A 176 1.50 13.98 9.16
C ARG A 176 2.12 13.08 10.22
#